data_1fe25a8fd2852b7e8104ff24acd12a36
#
_entry.id   1fe25a8fd2852b7e8104ff24acd12a36
#
_cell.length_a   1.000
_cell.length_b   1.000
_cell.length_c   1.000
_cell.angle_alpha   90.00
_cell.angle_beta   90.00
_cell.angle_gamma   90.00
#
_symmetry.space_group_name_H-M   'P 1'
#
loop_
_entity.id
_entity.type
_entity.pdbx_description
1 polymer ?
#
loop_
_entity_poly.entity_id
_entity_poly.type
_entity_poly.pdbx_seq_one_letter_code
_entity_poly.pdbx_strand_id
1 'polypeptide(L)'
;MTTLKQYENNRYSRILGYGASRGEVIVHNNDIVEAINSSDEWIKQRTGISTRHRASENQTVNDLAIAAAHDALANSHVMGEQIDAVIISTISHPYATPSLAVLVADAIGSRCPAYDISAACAGFCYGIAQADAMVRSGMAQNVLVIGVEKLSDFIDNTERSISFLLGDGAGAAVVGVSDEPGIAPTIWGSDGSRWGTVGMTHSLLDIRNRDFVANPVQEDEKIWPTLRQDGPSVFRWAVWEMAKVAQQALESAGITPDELDAL
;
A
#
# COMPACT_ATOMS: atom_id res chain seq x y z
N MET A 1 39.05 9.59 24.65
CA MET A 1 38.09 9.95 23.62
C MET A 1 36.70 9.49 24.08
N THR A 2 35.72 10.35 24.05
CA THR A 2 34.34 9.97 24.40
C THR A 2 33.77 9.16 23.25
N THR A 3 33.36 7.91 23.49
CA THR A 3 32.73 7.06 22.48
C THR A 3 31.22 7.27 22.52
N LEU A 4 30.61 7.51 21.37
CA LEU A 4 29.16 7.59 21.25
C LEU A 4 28.55 6.21 21.56
N LYS A 5 27.44 6.21 22.30
CA LYS A 5 26.66 4.99 22.52
C LYS A 5 25.89 4.63 21.24
N GLN A 6 25.85 3.35 20.94
CA GLN A 6 25.04 2.77 19.85
C GLN A 6 23.92 1.93 20.46
N TYR A 7 22.90 1.64 19.64
CA TYR A 7 21.88 0.66 20.02
C TYR A 7 22.51 -0.73 20.11
N GLU A 8 21.95 -1.56 20.96
CA GLU A 8 22.25 -3.00 20.97
C GLU A 8 21.47 -3.66 19.84
N ASN A 9 22.16 -4.31 18.91
CA ASN A 9 21.54 -4.92 17.73
C ASN A 9 20.78 -6.20 18.12
N ASN A 10 19.58 -6.35 17.60
CA ASN A 10 18.86 -7.61 17.57
C ASN A 10 19.35 -8.43 16.37
N ARG A 11 19.31 -9.75 16.52
CA ARG A 11 19.84 -10.61 15.46
C ARG A 11 18.85 -10.76 14.30
N TYR A 12 17.57 -10.92 14.61
CA TYR A 12 16.53 -11.23 13.65
C TYR A 12 15.24 -10.47 13.94
N SER A 13 14.38 -10.42 12.91
CA SER A 13 13.00 -9.95 13.00
C SER A 13 12.05 -10.94 12.33
N ARG A 14 10.78 -10.85 12.68
CA ARG A 14 9.70 -11.58 12.01
C ARG A 14 8.38 -10.82 12.07
N ILE A 15 7.41 -11.22 11.26
CA ILE A 15 6.02 -10.79 11.40
C ILE A 15 5.41 -11.54 12.60
N LEU A 16 5.00 -10.80 13.64
CA LEU A 16 4.38 -11.34 14.84
C LEU A 16 2.88 -11.57 14.67
N GLY A 17 2.24 -10.74 13.86
CA GLY A 17 0.82 -10.82 13.56
C GLY A 17 0.49 -9.89 12.40
N TYR A 18 -0.63 -10.16 11.76
CA TYR A 18 -1.15 -9.37 10.66
C TYR A 18 -2.65 -9.13 10.84
N GLY A 19 -3.15 -8.08 10.20
CA GLY A 19 -4.56 -7.74 10.21
C GLY A 19 -5.00 -7.15 8.88
N ALA A 20 -6.30 -7.09 8.66
CA ALA A 20 -6.86 -6.57 7.43
C ALA A 20 -8.19 -5.86 7.65
N SER A 21 -8.49 -4.92 6.75
CA SER A 21 -9.77 -4.24 6.67
C SER A 21 -10.16 -4.07 5.21
N ARG A 22 -11.45 -4.06 4.91
CA ARG A 22 -11.98 -3.91 3.55
C ARG A 22 -13.05 -2.83 3.52
N GLY A 23 -13.26 -2.23 2.35
CA GLY A 23 -14.42 -1.39 2.10
C GLY A 23 -15.72 -2.13 2.38
N GLU A 24 -16.72 -1.42 2.91
CA GLU A 24 -18.00 -2.01 3.34
C GLU A 24 -18.91 -2.41 2.18
N VAL A 25 -18.74 -1.77 1.02
CA VAL A 25 -19.61 -1.96 -0.15
C VAL A 25 -19.01 -2.99 -1.09
N ILE A 26 -19.75 -4.07 -1.33
CA ILE A 26 -19.39 -5.07 -2.34
C ILE A 26 -19.91 -4.60 -3.71
N VAL A 27 -19.00 -4.44 -4.67
CA VAL A 27 -19.31 -4.04 -6.05
C VAL A 27 -19.05 -5.22 -6.98
N HIS A 28 -20.08 -5.69 -7.67
CA HIS A 28 -19.99 -6.78 -8.64
C HIS A 28 -19.55 -6.25 -10.03
N ASN A 29 -19.03 -7.13 -10.87
CA ASN A 29 -18.68 -6.75 -12.24
C ASN A 29 -19.86 -6.15 -12.99
N ASN A 30 -21.05 -6.71 -12.81
CA ASN A 30 -22.27 -6.24 -13.47
C ASN A 30 -22.67 -4.80 -13.10
N ASP A 31 -22.19 -4.30 -11.96
CA ASP A 31 -22.46 -2.93 -11.51
C ASP A 31 -21.62 -1.88 -12.25
N ILE A 32 -20.55 -2.31 -12.95
CA ILE A 32 -19.59 -1.39 -13.58
C ILE A 32 -19.38 -1.63 -15.08
N VAL A 33 -19.77 -2.79 -15.63
CA VAL A 33 -19.44 -3.16 -17.01
C VAL A 33 -20.05 -2.23 -18.06
N GLU A 34 -21.21 -1.66 -17.80
CA GLU A 34 -21.86 -0.72 -18.73
C GLU A 34 -21.02 0.55 -18.86
N ALA A 35 -20.57 1.12 -17.74
CA ALA A 35 -19.80 2.37 -17.72
C ALA A 35 -18.45 2.27 -18.45
N ILE A 36 -17.85 1.06 -18.49
CA ILE A 36 -16.56 0.81 -19.14
C ILE A 36 -16.68 0.06 -20.48
N ASN A 37 -17.90 -0.12 -21.00
CA ASN A 37 -18.16 -0.87 -22.23
C ASN A 37 -17.47 -2.24 -22.24
N SER A 38 -17.78 -3.09 -21.25
CA SER A 38 -17.16 -4.39 -21.02
C SER A 38 -18.19 -5.47 -20.65
N SER A 39 -17.73 -6.64 -20.21
CA SER A 39 -18.57 -7.72 -19.69
C SER A 39 -17.94 -8.40 -18.48
N ASP A 40 -18.75 -9.10 -17.68
CA ASP A 40 -18.27 -9.90 -16.54
C ASP A 40 -17.27 -10.97 -16.98
N GLU A 41 -17.55 -11.66 -18.11
CA GLU A 41 -16.64 -12.66 -18.66
C GLU A 41 -15.28 -12.06 -19.03
N TRP A 42 -15.28 -10.88 -19.66
CA TRP A 42 -14.03 -10.22 -20.05
C TRP A 42 -13.16 -9.88 -18.84
N ILE A 43 -13.77 -9.38 -17.75
CA ILE A 43 -13.05 -9.06 -16.51
C ILE A 43 -12.50 -10.35 -15.87
N LYS A 44 -13.35 -11.38 -15.72
CA LYS A 44 -12.95 -12.66 -15.11
C LYS A 44 -11.84 -13.37 -15.86
N GLN A 45 -11.92 -13.44 -17.19
CA GLN A 45 -10.88 -14.07 -18.01
C GLN A 45 -9.51 -13.42 -17.87
N ARG A 46 -9.47 -12.10 -17.63
CA ARG A 46 -8.21 -11.34 -17.54
C ARG A 46 -7.64 -11.23 -16.14
N THR A 47 -8.49 -11.26 -15.13
CA THR A 47 -8.09 -10.89 -13.76
C THR A 47 -8.54 -11.88 -12.70
N GLY A 48 -9.50 -12.74 -13.00
CA GLY A 48 -10.16 -13.60 -12.01
C GLY A 48 -11.13 -12.84 -11.09
N ILE A 49 -11.25 -11.50 -11.21
CA ILE A 49 -12.05 -10.68 -10.30
C ILE A 49 -13.54 -10.85 -10.60
N SER A 50 -14.32 -11.23 -9.60
CA SER A 50 -15.79 -11.27 -9.64
C SER A 50 -16.42 -10.08 -8.91
N THR A 51 -15.80 -9.66 -7.80
CA THR A 51 -16.22 -8.54 -6.96
C THR A 51 -15.03 -7.76 -6.47
N ARG A 52 -15.24 -6.51 -6.04
CA ARG A 52 -14.30 -5.70 -5.27
C ARG A 52 -15.02 -5.04 -4.11
N HIS A 53 -14.27 -4.71 -3.09
CA HIS A 53 -14.76 -3.92 -1.97
C HIS A 53 -14.46 -2.45 -2.22
N ARG A 54 -15.43 -1.57 -1.97
CA ARG A 54 -15.23 -0.12 -1.92
C ARG A 54 -15.67 0.41 -0.56
N ALA A 55 -14.99 1.42 -0.08
CA ALA A 55 -15.41 2.14 1.11
C ALA A 55 -16.75 2.86 0.84
N SER A 56 -17.60 2.95 1.85
CA SER A 56 -18.79 3.80 1.80
C SER A 56 -18.37 5.29 1.83
N GLU A 57 -19.31 6.20 1.57
CA GLU A 57 -19.07 7.64 1.63
C GLU A 57 -18.54 8.08 2.99
N ASN A 58 -18.96 7.41 4.07
CA ASN A 58 -18.58 7.73 5.44
C ASN A 58 -17.35 6.97 5.93
N GLN A 59 -16.87 5.96 5.21
CA GLN A 59 -15.69 5.18 5.56
C GLN A 59 -14.45 5.81 4.93
N THR A 60 -13.59 6.35 5.75
CA THR A 60 -12.37 7.04 5.32
C THR A 60 -11.19 6.08 5.19
N VAL A 61 -10.10 6.53 4.54
CA VAL A 61 -8.81 5.80 4.53
C VAL A 61 -8.27 5.59 5.94
N ASN A 62 -8.54 6.53 6.86
CA ASN A 62 -8.15 6.43 8.26
C ASN A 62 -8.90 5.29 8.99
N ASP A 63 -10.21 5.14 8.75
CA ASP A 63 -11.00 4.06 9.35
C ASP A 63 -10.50 2.69 8.89
N LEU A 64 -10.16 2.54 7.62
CA LEU A 64 -9.56 1.32 7.07
C LEU A 64 -8.21 1.00 7.74
N ALA A 65 -7.34 2.00 7.86
CA ALA A 65 -6.02 1.84 8.47
C ALA A 65 -6.11 1.46 9.95
N ILE A 66 -6.96 2.15 10.72
CA ILE A 66 -7.16 1.89 12.16
C ILE A 66 -7.72 0.48 12.37
N ALA A 67 -8.71 0.07 11.58
CA ALA A 67 -9.30 -1.26 11.71
C ALA A 67 -8.27 -2.37 11.44
N ALA A 68 -7.45 -2.24 10.39
CA ALA A 68 -6.37 -3.18 10.10
C ALA A 68 -5.28 -3.18 11.19
N ALA A 69 -4.96 -2.01 11.76
CA ALA A 69 -4.01 -1.88 12.87
C ALA A 69 -4.47 -2.65 14.10
N HIS A 70 -5.71 -2.44 14.53
CA HIS A 70 -6.28 -3.17 15.68
C HIS A 70 -6.31 -4.68 15.48
N ASP A 71 -6.66 -5.14 14.27
CA ASP A 71 -6.66 -6.56 13.93
C ASP A 71 -5.23 -7.15 14.00
N ALA A 72 -4.22 -6.45 13.44
CA ALA A 72 -2.83 -6.86 13.53
C ALA A 72 -2.29 -6.91 14.97
N LEU A 73 -2.64 -5.91 15.79
CA LEU A 73 -2.27 -5.87 17.21
C LEU A 73 -2.89 -7.03 17.99
N ALA A 74 -4.17 -7.31 17.77
CA ALA A 74 -4.86 -8.43 18.41
C ALA A 74 -4.20 -9.77 18.06
N ASN A 75 -3.87 -9.99 16.77
CA ASN A 75 -3.26 -11.22 16.29
C ASN A 75 -1.78 -11.37 16.70
N SER A 76 -1.06 -10.27 16.92
CA SER A 76 0.33 -10.29 17.39
C SER A 76 0.46 -10.38 18.90
N HIS A 77 -0.61 -10.14 19.65
CA HIS A 77 -0.63 -9.97 21.12
C HIS A 77 0.28 -8.83 21.61
N VAL A 78 0.57 -7.83 20.75
CA VAL A 78 1.33 -6.62 21.07
C VAL A 78 0.34 -5.50 21.36
N MET A 79 0.52 -4.80 22.46
CA MET A 79 -0.30 -3.64 22.82
C MET A 79 0.16 -2.41 22.01
N GLY A 80 -0.76 -1.47 21.74
CA GLY A 80 -0.45 -0.27 20.96
C GLY A 80 0.69 0.56 21.56
N GLU A 81 0.76 0.66 22.90
CA GLU A 81 1.83 1.38 23.62
C GLU A 81 3.22 0.71 23.48
N GLN A 82 3.27 -0.54 23.04
CA GLN A 82 4.51 -1.29 22.79
C GLN A 82 5.01 -1.13 21.35
N ILE A 83 4.31 -0.39 20.51
CA ILE A 83 4.75 -0.06 19.15
C ILE A 83 5.72 1.11 19.22
N ASP A 84 6.91 0.91 18.66
CA ASP A 84 8.02 1.87 18.66
C ASP A 84 8.06 2.73 17.38
N ALA A 85 7.38 2.31 16.31
CA ALA A 85 7.19 3.10 15.10
C ALA A 85 5.94 2.65 14.33
N VAL A 86 5.27 3.60 13.67
CA VAL A 86 4.19 3.33 12.70
C VAL A 86 4.62 3.82 11.32
N ILE A 87 4.60 2.92 10.33
CA ILE A 87 4.91 3.21 8.93
C ILE A 87 3.69 2.89 8.10
N ILE A 88 3.15 3.88 7.40
CA ILE A 88 2.00 3.67 6.50
C ILE A 88 2.41 3.89 5.05
N SER A 89 2.16 2.92 4.20
CA SER A 89 2.22 3.08 2.75
C SER A 89 0.85 3.45 2.22
N THR A 90 0.74 4.63 1.62
CA THR A 90 -0.50 5.11 0.99
C THR A 90 -0.21 6.19 -0.05
N ILE A 91 -1.07 6.27 -1.06
CA ILE A 91 -1.15 7.39 -2.02
C ILE A 91 -2.53 8.06 -2.00
N SER A 92 -3.47 7.56 -1.18
CA SER A 92 -4.85 8.03 -1.12
C SER A 92 -5.19 8.80 0.15
N HIS A 93 -4.20 9.10 1.02
CA HIS A 93 -4.42 10.04 2.12
C HIS A 93 -4.61 11.45 1.58
N PRO A 94 -5.75 12.13 1.89
CA PRO A 94 -6.09 13.41 1.23
C PRO A 94 -5.26 14.60 1.70
N TYR A 95 -4.51 14.47 2.78
CA TYR A 95 -3.70 15.54 3.35
C TYR A 95 -2.21 15.29 3.10
N ALA A 96 -1.51 16.32 2.61
CA ALA A 96 -0.05 16.26 2.51
C ALA A 96 0.62 16.26 3.90
N THR A 97 -0.06 16.82 4.90
CA THR A 97 0.37 16.85 6.32
C THR A 97 -0.84 17.18 7.21
N PRO A 98 -0.97 16.59 8.42
CA PRO A 98 -0.08 15.54 8.97
C PRO A 98 -0.18 14.23 8.20
N SER A 99 0.76 13.30 8.46
CA SER A 99 0.70 11.94 7.91
C SER A 99 -0.47 11.15 8.48
N LEU A 100 -0.99 10.19 7.74
CA LEU A 100 -2.00 9.25 8.22
C LEU A 100 -1.48 8.44 9.41
N ALA A 101 -0.19 8.13 9.41
CA ALA A 101 0.44 7.34 10.45
C ALA A 101 0.32 7.94 11.86
N VAL A 102 0.32 9.28 12.00
CA VAL A 102 0.16 9.91 13.33
C VAL A 102 -1.25 9.75 13.86
N LEU A 103 -2.27 9.71 13.00
CA LEU A 103 -3.66 9.46 13.40
C LEU A 103 -3.84 8.01 13.87
N VAL A 104 -3.22 7.07 13.18
CA VAL A 104 -3.25 5.65 13.57
C VAL A 104 -2.47 5.45 14.87
N ALA A 105 -1.29 6.06 15.04
CA ALA A 105 -0.52 5.98 16.27
C ALA A 105 -1.34 6.46 17.48
N ASP A 106 -2.06 7.57 17.36
CA ASP A 106 -2.94 8.08 18.41
C ASP A 106 -4.10 7.10 18.70
N ALA A 107 -4.73 6.58 17.64
CA ALA A 107 -5.86 5.65 17.78
C ALA A 107 -5.50 4.32 18.48
N ILE A 108 -4.25 3.84 18.33
CA ILE A 108 -3.76 2.64 19.02
C ILE A 108 -3.14 2.94 20.40
N GLY A 109 -3.15 4.20 20.83
CA GLY A 109 -2.59 4.62 22.12
C GLY A 109 -1.07 4.74 22.15
N SER A 110 -0.40 4.79 20.98
CA SER A 110 1.06 4.95 20.88
C SER A 110 1.45 6.42 20.70
N ARG A 111 2.66 6.76 21.17
CA ARG A 111 3.31 8.07 20.97
C ARG A 111 4.63 7.96 20.20
N CYS A 112 4.79 6.86 19.49
CA CYS A 112 6.00 6.59 18.73
C CYS A 112 6.14 7.50 17.49
N PRO A 113 7.32 7.56 16.86
CA PRO A 113 7.49 8.11 15.53
C PRO A 113 6.52 7.47 14.53
N ALA A 114 5.84 8.31 13.73
CA ALA A 114 4.85 7.86 12.78
C ALA A 114 4.94 8.68 11.49
N TYR A 115 5.01 8.00 10.34
CA TYR A 115 5.16 8.66 9.04
C TYR A 115 4.61 7.80 7.90
N ASP A 116 4.23 8.49 6.81
CA ASP A 116 3.77 7.84 5.59
C ASP A 116 4.91 7.72 4.56
N ILE A 117 4.84 6.65 3.77
CA ILE A 117 5.69 6.46 2.60
C ILE A 117 4.83 6.40 1.34
N SER A 118 5.25 7.11 0.30
CA SER A 118 4.59 7.15 -0.99
C SER A 118 5.40 6.36 -2.02
N ALA A 119 5.10 5.07 -2.13
CA ALA A 119 5.73 4.16 -3.10
C ALA A 119 4.70 3.22 -3.75
N ALA A 120 3.42 3.60 -3.74
CA ALA A 120 2.31 2.86 -4.34
C ALA A 120 2.39 1.35 -4.05
N CYS A 121 2.33 0.50 -5.09
CA CYS A 121 2.30 -0.96 -4.96
C CYS A 121 3.52 -1.56 -4.23
N ALA A 122 4.68 -0.92 -4.27
CA ALA A 122 5.90 -1.38 -3.59
C ALA A 122 5.98 -0.92 -2.12
N GLY A 123 5.13 0.02 -1.72
CA GLY A 123 5.26 0.71 -0.44
C GLY A 123 5.15 -0.19 0.77
N PHE A 124 4.25 -1.18 0.78
CA PHE A 124 4.16 -2.12 1.89
C PHE A 124 5.45 -2.94 2.05
N CYS A 125 6.01 -3.45 0.95
CA CYS A 125 7.29 -4.17 1.00
C CYS A 125 8.44 -3.27 1.47
N TYR A 126 8.45 -1.99 1.08
CA TYR A 126 9.43 -1.02 1.57
C TYR A 126 9.24 -0.73 3.06
N GLY A 127 8.01 -0.68 3.53
CA GLY A 127 7.69 -0.57 4.95
C GLY A 127 8.21 -1.75 5.77
N ILE A 128 7.99 -2.98 5.29
CA ILE A 128 8.53 -4.20 5.92
C ILE A 128 10.07 -4.18 5.97
N ALA A 129 10.73 -3.77 4.88
CA ALA A 129 12.19 -3.67 4.84
C ALA A 129 12.73 -2.63 5.85
N GLN A 130 12.05 -1.49 5.98
CA GLN A 130 12.40 -0.47 6.98
C GLN A 130 12.17 -1.00 8.40
N ALA A 131 11.05 -1.67 8.65
CA ALA A 131 10.74 -2.27 9.94
C ALA A 131 11.77 -3.33 10.34
N ASP A 132 12.14 -4.25 9.42
CA ASP A 132 13.25 -5.21 9.64
C ASP A 132 14.54 -4.50 10.03
N ALA A 133 14.93 -3.47 9.28
CA ALA A 133 16.15 -2.70 9.57
C ALA A 133 16.09 -2.00 10.94
N MET A 134 14.96 -1.39 11.32
CA MET A 134 14.76 -0.73 12.61
C MET A 134 14.84 -1.74 13.76
N VAL A 135 14.19 -2.90 13.62
CA VAL A 135 14.21 -3.95 14.65
C VAL A 135 15.62 -4.53 14.78
N ARG A 136 16.25 -4.91 13.67
CA ARG A 136 17.59 -5.53 13.71
C ARG A 136 18.68 -4.57 14.20
N SER A 137 18.57 -3.28 13.91
CA SER A 137 19.50 -2.26 14.44
C SER A 137 19.30 -1.96 15.92
N GLY A 138 18.24 -2.50 16.56
CA GLY A 138 17.88 -2.20 17.94
C GLY A 138 17.22 -0.84 18.15
N MET A 139 16.88 -0.12 17.06
CA MET A 139 16.16 1.15 17.13
C MET A 139 14.71 0.96 17.62
N ALA A 140 14.10 -0.18 17.29
CA ALA A 140 12.75 -0.56 17.67
C ALA A 140 12.70 -2.02 18.13
N GLN A 141 11.72 -2.36 18.96
CA GLN A 141 11.37 -3.73 19.31
C GLN A 141 10.18 -4.21 18.46
N ASN A 142 9.19 -3.34 18.24
CA ASN A 142 7.99 -3.62 17.46
C ASN A 142 7.68 -2.45 16.53
N VAL A 143 7.48 -2.72 15.25
CA VAL A 143 7.09 -1.73 14.24
C VAL A 143 5.77 -2.15 13.61
N LEU A 144 4.81 -1.26 13.56
CA LEU A 144 3.54 -1.47 12.84
C LEU A 144 3.69 -0.93 11.40
N VAL A 145 3.53 -1.80 10.43
CA VAL A 145 3.54 -1.46 9.00
C VAL A 145 2.13 -1.65 8.44
N ILE A 146 1.62 -0.62 7.76
CA ILE A 146 0.29 -0.66 7.15
C ILE A 146 0.39 -0.26 5.68
N GLY A 147 -0.26 -1.02 4.81
CA GLY A 147 -0.61 -0.60 3.46
C GLY A 147 -2.10 -0.32 3.39
N VAL A 148 -2.49 0.89 3.03
CA VAL A 148 -3.91 1.27 2.97
C VAL A 148 -4.19 2.14 1.77
N GLU A 149 -5.31 1.84 1.09
CA GLU A 149 -5.79 2.67 -0.01
C GLU A 149 -7.32 2.78 -0.02
N LYS A 150 -7.81 3.98 -0.27
CA LYS A 150 -9.17 4.26 -0.73
C LYS A 150 -9.08 4.78 -2.17
N LEU A 151 -8.76 3.87 -3.10
CA LEU A 151 -8.55 4.21 -4.50
C LEU A 151 -9.84 4.59 -5.23
N SER A 152 -11.00 4.22 -4.67
CA SER A 152 -12.30 4.66 -5.20
C SER A 152 -12.43 6.20 -5.30
N ASP A 153 -11.71 6.95 -4.47
CA ASP A 153 -11.65 8.42 -4.52
C ASP A 153 -10.84 8.95 -5.73
N PHE A 154 -10.02 8.09 -6.35
CA PHE A 154 -9.13 8.42 -7.46
C PHE A 154 -9.40 7.60 -8.72
N ILE A 155 -10.56 6.93 -8.80
CA ILE A 155 -10.96 6.16 -9.98
C ILE A 155 -11.94 6.98 -10.81
N ASP A 156 -11.68 7.05 -12.10
CA ASP A 156 -12.70 7.37 -13.08
C ASP A 156 -13.47 6.09 -13.40
N ASN A 157 -14.73 6.00 -12.99
CA ASN A 157 -15.57 4.82 -13.20
C ASN A 157 -15.85 4.51 -14.68
N THR A 158 -15.53 5.41 -15.60
CA THR A 158 -15.64 5.21 -17.05
C THR A 158 -14.31 4.82 -17.71
N GLU A 159 -13.20 4.87 -16.97
CA GLU A 159 -11.87 4.52 -17.47
C GLU A 159 -11.68 2.99 -17.51
N ARG A 160 -11.67 2.44 -18.70
CA ARG A 160 -11.62 1.00 -18.95
C ARG A 160 -10.31 0.33 -18.57
N SER A 161 -9.19 1.09 -18.48
CA SER A 161 -7.88 0.49 -18.28
C SER A 161 -7.62 0.08 -16.82
N ILE A 162 -8.31 0.69 -15.85
CA ILE A 162 -7.97 0.52 -14.44
C ILE A 162 -9.16 0.44 -13.48
N SER A 163 -10.32 1.02 -13.83
CA SER A 163 -11.45 1.18 -12.87
C SER A 163 -11.99 -0.14 -12.32
N PHE A 164 -11.92 -1.23 -13.09
CA PHE A 164 -12.40 -2.55 -12.69
C PHE A 164 -11.39 -3.34 -11.82
N LEU A 165 -10.13 -2.91 -11.77
CA LEU A 165 -9.06 -3.62 -11.05
C LEU A 165 -9.03 -3.29 -9.55
N LEU A 166 -9.39 -2.05 -9.20
CA LEU A 166 -9.08 -1.48 -7.90
C LEU A 166 -10.28 -1.52 -6.95
N GLY A 167 -9.98 -1.72 -5.68
CA GLY A 167 -10.88 -1.60 -4.55
C GLY A 167 -10.22 -0.85 -3.41
N ASP A 168 -10.90 -0.80 -2.26
CA ASP A 168 -10.48 -0.09 -1.06
C ASP A 168 -10.23 -1.08 0.07
N GLY A 169 -9.16 -0.89 0.81
CA GLY A 169 -8.81 -1.74 1.94
C GLY A 169 -7.48 -1.40 2.56
N ALA A 170 -7.18 -2.09 3.64
CA ALA A 170 -5.92 -2.01 4.36
C ALA A 170 -5.43 -3.39 4.78
N GLY A 171 -4.11 -3.55 4.79
CA GLY A 171 -3.41 -4.65 5.42
C GLY A 171 -2.35 -4.12 6.37
N ALA A 172 -2.21 -4.74 7.53
CA ALA A 172 -1.25 -4.35 8.55
C ALA A 172 -0.42 -5.54 9.02
N ALA A 173 0.83 -5.29 9.40
CA ALA A 173 1.71 -6.27 10.01
C ALA A 173 2.48 -5.66 11.18
N VAL A 174 2.57 -6.39 12.28
CA VAL A 174 3.49 -6.07 13.38
C VAL A 174 4.78 -6.83 13.15
N VAL A 175 5.87 -6.11 12.91
CA VAL A 175 7.23 -6.66 12.77
C VAL A 175 7.94 -6.50 14.10
N GLY A 176 8.44 -7.58 14.67
CA GLY A 176 9.10 -7.53 15.97
C GLY A 176 10.35 -8.40 16.05
N VAL A 177 11.03 -8.31 17.19
CA VAL A 177 12.24 -9.09 17.48
C VAL A 177 11.97 -10.59 17.43
N SER A 178 12.94 -11.33 16.92
CA SER A 178 12.91 -12.79 16.85
C SER A 178 14.28 -13.39 17.15
N ASP A 179 14.27 -14.59 17.73
CA ASP A 179 15.48 -15.41 17.93
C ASP A 179 15.90 -16.15 16.66
N GLU A 180 14.99 -16.25 15.67
CA GLU A 180 15.21 -16.94 14.40
C GLU A 180 14.88 -16.01 13.23
N PRO A 181 15.53 -16.18 12.05
CA PRO A 181 15.22 -15.41 10.85
C PRO A 181 13.75 -15.61 10.42
N GLY A 182 12.98 -14.54 10.34
CA GLY A 182 11.58 -14.57 9.87
C GLY A 182 11.35 -13.66 8.66
N ILE A 183 12.29 -12.76 8.37
CA ILE A 183 12.28 -11.89 7.19
C ILE A 183 13.63 -12.03 6.50
N ALA A 184 13.60 -12.46 5.24
CA ALA A 184 14.78 -12.56 4.40
C ALA A 184 15.21 -11.18 3.87
N PRO A 185 16.44 -11.06 3.31
CA PRO A 185 16.88 -9.81 2.70
C PRO A 185 15.91 -9.34 1.62
N THR A 186 15.44 -8.10 1.72
CA THR A 186 14.50 -7.52 0.77
C THR A 186 15.19 -7.14 -0.53
N ILE A 187 14.65 -7.58 -1.65
CA ILE A 187 15.06 -7.12 -2.99
C ILE A 187 14.10 -6.02 -3.42
N TRP A 188 14.64 -4.83 -3.68
CA TRP A 188 13.87 -3.65 -4.05
C TRP A 188 14.59 -2.81 -5.10
N GLY A 189 13.85 -1.93 -5.76
CA GLY A 189 14.38 -1.07 -6.81
C GLY A 189 13.30 -0.15 -7.37
N SER A 190 13.69 0.66 -8.34
CA SER A 190 12.76 1.55 -9.07
C SER A 190 13.25 1.78 -10.51
N ASP A 191 12.30 2.03 -11.42
CA ASP A 191 12.57 2.44 -12.79
C ASP A 191 11.85 3.77 -13.08
N GLY A 192 12.51 4.87 -12.78
CA GLY A 192 12.00 6.22 -13.00
C GLY A 192 11.79 6.58 -14.48
N SER A 193 12.38 5.84 -15.42
CA SER A 193 12.15 6.07 -16.86
C SER A 193 10.72 5.73 -17.28
N ARG A 194 9.99 4.96 -16.46
CA ARG A 194 8.62 4.50 -16.71
C ARG A 194 7.57 5.21 -15.85
N TRP A 195 7.91 6.31 -15.20
CA TRP A 195 7.02 7.04 -14.28
C TRP A 195 5.65 7.40 -14.88
N GLY A 196 5.57 7.60 -16.20
CA GLY A 196 4.32 7.93 -16.90
C GLY A 196 3.43 6.73 -17.26
N THR A 197 3.84 5.48 -16.95
CA THR A 197 3.10 4.26 -17.35
C THR A 197 1.89 4.00 -16.44
N VAL A 198 2.02 4.32 -15.16
CA VAL A 198 0.92 4.30 -14.17
C VAL A 198 1.06 5.56 -13.34
N GLY A 199 -0.01 6.33 -13.21
CA GLY A 199 0.04 7.55 -12.41
C GLY A 199 -1.25 8.36 -12.49
N MET A 200 -1.23 9.52 -11.87
CA MET A 200 -2.35 10.46 -11.91
C MET A 200 -2.43 11.18 -13.25
N THR A 201 -3.63 11.54 -13.66
CA THR A 201 -3.90 12.28 -14.93
C THR A 201 -3.25 13.65 -14.94
N HIS A 202 -3.21 14.31 -13.77
CA HIS A 202 -2.60 15.63 -13.59
C HIS A 202 -2.27 15.86 -12.10
N SER A 203 -1.54 16.92 -11.82
CA SER A 203 -1.17 17.26 -10.44
C SER A 203 -2.23 18.16 -9.76
N LEU A 204 -2.20 18.21 -8.43
CA LEU A 204 -3.03 19.16 -7.69
C LEU A 204 -2.69 20.63 -7.99
N LEU A 205 -1.45 20.89 -8.44
CA LEU A 205 -1.03 22.23 -8.85
C LEU A 205 -1.67 22.64 -10.18
N ASP A 206 -1.94 21.69 -11.06
CA ASP A 206 -2.64 21.99 -12.33
C ASP A 206 -4.06 22.46 -12.04
N ILE A 207 -4.75 21.85 -11.06
CA ILE A 207 -6.07 22.31 -10.59
C ILE A 207 -5.96 23.70 -9.98
N ARG A 208 -5.04 23.88 -9.02
CA ARG A 208 -4.88 25.16 -8.31
C ARG A 208 -4.57 26.32 -9.25
N ASN A 209 -3.75 26.08 -10.25
CA ASN A 209 -3.25 27.12 -11.16
C ASN A 209 -4.18 27.36 -12.35
N ARG A 210 -5.25 26.59 -12.48
CA ARG A 210 -6.21 26.74 -13.57
C ARG A 210 -6.98 28.06 -13.40
N ASP A 211 -7.02 28.84 -14.47
CA ASP A 211 -7.93 29.99 -14.55
C ASP A 211 -9.33 29.48 -14.98
N PHE A 212 -10.20 29.27 -14.03
CA PHE A 212 -11.57 28.81 -14.26
C PHE A 212 -12.46 29.85 -14.96
N VAL A 213 -12.05 31.12 -15.02
CA VAL A 213 -12.77 32.18 -15.75
C VAL A 213 -12.41 32.13 -17.23
N ALA A 214 -11.12 32.05 -17.55
CA ALA A 214 -10.65 31.95 -18.93
C ALA A 214 -10.87 30.54 -19.52
N ASN A 215 -10.82 29.49 -18.67
CA ASN A 215 -10.97 28.10 -19.02
C ASN A 215 -12.03 27.44 -18.12
N PRO A 216 -13.33 27.72 -18.34
CA PRO A 216 -14.40 27.11 -17.54
C PRO A 216 -14.42 25.59 -17.73
N VAL A 217 -14.90 24.90 -16.68
CA VAL A 217 -15.04 23.45 -16.71
C VAL A 217 -16.05 23.08 -17.78
N GLN A 218 -15.67 22.18 -18.69
CA GLN A 218 -16.58 21.62 -19.68
C GLN A 218 -17.48 20.57 -19.03
N GLU A 219 -18.65 20.29 -19.61
CA GLU A 219 -19.66 19.39 -19.04
C GLU A 219 -19.09 17.97 -18.75
N ASP A 220 -18.22 17.49 -19.62
CA ASP A 220 -17.59 16.15 -19.50
C ASP A 220 -16.18 16.16 -18.87
N GLU A 221 -15.70 17.31 -18.44
CA GLU A 221 -14.34 17.46 -17.96
C GLU A 221 -14.19 17.02 -16.52
N LYS A 222 -13.27 16.09 -16.27
CA LYS A 222 -12.91 15.62 -14.94
C LYS A 222 -11.73 16.41 -14.41
N ILE A 223 -12.00 17.28 -13.47
CA ILE A 223 -10.98 18.14 -12.83
C ILE A 223 -10.19 17.37 -11.79
N TRP A 224 -10.86 16.48 -11.05
CA TRP A 224 -10.21 15.69 -10.02
C TRP A 224 -9.19 14.71 -10.63
N PRO A 225 -7.93 14.65 -10.13
CA PRO A 225 -6.95 13.72 -10.64
C PRO A 225 -7.41 12.29 -10.45
N THR A 226 -7.34 11.50 -11.49
CA THR A 226 -7.67 10.08 -11.44
C THR A 226 -6.49 9.23 -11.87
N LEU A 227 -6.46 8.00 -11.41
CA LEU A 227 -5.46 7.02 -11.81
C LEU A 227 -5.69 6.58 -13.26
N ARG A 228 -4.61 6.48 -14.01
CA ARG A 228 -4.57 5.92 -15.35
C ARG A 228 -3.40 4.99 -15.51
N GLN A 229 -3.47 4.05 -16.46
CA GLN A 229 -2.36 3.19 -16.83
C GLN A 229 -2.31 2.90 -18.33
N ASP A 230 -1.10 2.72 -18.86
CA ASP A 230 -0.88 2.04 -20.13
C ASP A 230 -0.80 0.53 -19.85
N GLY A 231 -1.98 -0.12 -19.79
CA GLY A 231 -2.09 -1.53 -19.41
C GLY A 231 -1.17 -2.48 -20.21
N PRO A 232 -1.09 -2.39 -21.56
CA PRO A 232 -0.19 -3.23 -22.34
C PRO A 232 1.30 -3.05 -22.00
N SER A 233 1.75 -1.84 -21.71
CA SER A 233 3.15 -1.56 -21.33
C SER A 233 3.45 -2.05 -19.93
N VAL A 234 2.51 -1.85 -18.97
CA VAL A 234 2.63 -2.36 -17.60
C VAL A 234 2.69 -3.88 -17.60
N PHE A 235 1.79 -4.54 -18.33
CA PHE A 235 1.76 -6.00 -18.39
C PHE A 235 3.05 -6.60 -18.95
N ARG A 236 3.56 -6.08 -20.09
CA ARG A 236 4.82 -6.56 -20.68
C ARG A 236 5.98 -6.39 -19.70
N TRP A 237 6.10 -5.24 -19.06
CA TRP A 237 7.15 -4.96 -18.10
C TRP A 237 7.05 -5.90 -16.88
N ALA A 238 5.86 -6.03 -16.30
CA ALA A 238 5.64 -6.85 -15.12
C ALA A 238 6.02 -8.32 -15.33
N VAL A 239 5.63 -8.92 -16.45
CA VAL A 239 5.96 -10.32 -16.78
C VAL A 239 7.47 -10.57 -16.75
N TRP A 240 8.28 -9.61 -17.26
CA TRP A 240 9.72 -9.77 -17.30
C TRP A 240 10.43 -9.43 -15.99
N GLU A 241 10.02 -8.36 -15.33
CA GLU A 241 10.72 -7.88 -14.13
C GLU A 241 10.30 -8.62 -12.86
N MET A 242 9.01 -8.97 -12.71
CA MET A 242 8.53 -9.69 -11.52
C MET A 242 9.21 -11.05 -11.34
N ALA A 243 9.39 -11.81 -12.43
CA ALA A 243 10.09 -13.10 -12.37
C ALA A 243 11.54 -12.95 -11.93
N LYS A 244 12.26 -11.93 -12.43
CA LYS A 244 13.65 -11.67 -12.04
C LYS A 244 13.76 -11.27 -10.57
N VAL A 245 12.87 -10.38 -10.10
CA VAL A 245 12.88 -9.94 -8.70
C VAL A 245 12.52 -11.09 -7.77
N ALA A 246 11.55 -11.92 -8.14
CA ALA A 246 11.20 -13.12 -7.38
C ALA A 246 12.37 -14.11 -7.28
N GLN A 247 13.06 -14.37 -8.40
CA GLN A 247 14.25 -15.21 -8.40
C GLN A 247 15.35 -14.64 -7.50
N GLN A 248 15.65 -13.35 -7.60
CA GLN A 248 16.65 -12.69 -6.75
C GLN A 248 16.27 -12.75 -5.26
N ALA A 249 14.98 -12.64 -4.92
CA ALA A 249 14.51 -12.76 -3.55
C ALA A 249 14.73 -14.16 -3.00
N LEU A 250 14.42 -15.21 -3.77
CA LEU A 250 14.65 -16.59 -3.40
C LEU A 250 16.16 -16.91 -3.23
N GLU A 251 16.98 -16.47 -4.18
CA GLU A 251 18.43 -16.61 -4.12
C GLU A 251 19.02 -15.92 -2.88
N SER A 252 18.54 -14.70 -2.58
CA SER A 252 18.97 -13.94 -1.40
C SER A 252 18.50 -14.56 -0.08
N ALA A 253 17.36 -15.24 -0.09
CA ALA A 253 16.84 -15.98 1.05
C ALA A 253 17.50 -17.35 1.21
N GLY A 254 18.19 -17.85 0.18
CA GLY A 254 18.82 -19.17 0.17
C GLY A 254 17.82 -20.33 0.06
N ILE A 255 16.65 -20.09 -0.55
CA ILE A 255 15.60 -21.10 -0.77
C ILE A 255 15.26 -21.24 -2.24
N THR A 256 14.65 -22.37 -2.59
CA THR A 256 14.19 -22.69 -3.94
C THR A 256 12.67 -22.49 -4.07
N PRO A 257 12.11 -22.40 -5.29
CA PRO A 257 10.66 -22.30 -5.48
C PRO A 257 9.87 -23.47 -4.87
N ASP A 258 10.47 -24.68 -4.84
CA ASP A 258 9.82 -25.89 -4.31
C ASP A 258 9.72 -25.89 -2.77
N GLU A 259 10.41 -24.98 -2.09
CA GLU A 259 10.38 -24.79 -0.64
C GLU A 259 9.37 -23.71 -0.20
N LEU A 260 8.64 -23.10 -1.15
CA LEU A 260 7.57 -22.16 -0.85
C LEU A 260 6.27 -22.90 -0.53
N ASP A 261 5.64 -22.57 0.59
CA ASP A 261 4.30 -23.04 0.93
C ASP A 261 3.20 -22.23 0.20
N ALA A 262 3.49 -21.00 -0.15
CA ALA A 262 2.58 -20.11 -0.86
C ALA A 262 3.34 -19.01 -1.64
N LEU A 263 2.70 -18.50 -2.69
CA LEU A 263 3.16 -17.37 -3.49
C LEU A 263 2.05 -16.32 -3.60
#